data_e87dd78f5a79705352ddd8c7e806d774
#
_entry.id   e87dd78f5a79705352ddd8c7e806d774
#
_cell.length_a   1.000
_cell.length_b   1.000
_cell.length_c   1.000
_cell.angle_alpha   90.00
_cell.angle_beta   90.00
_cell.angle_gamma   90.00
#
_symmetry.space_group_name_H-M   'P 1'
#
loop_
_entity.id
_entity.type
_entity.pdbx_description
1 polymer ?
#
loop_
_entity_poly.entity_id
_entity_poly.type
_entity_poly.pdbx_seq_one_letter_code
_entity_poly.pdbx_strand_id
1 'polypeptide(L)'
;MAWLDTMEDWKWMLGNWDRVLEAAGVHPGARCFFAFSFGPFLGFWTAYEAATQRGCVCIPAGGQSTEQRLHGILNQKAEHLFCTPTYAMRLTSYAEEAGIDLSGHKLKSIIVAGETGGSLVEVRNRISAGWGNGVAVHDHYGMTEVGPVAYEMPGG
;
A
#
# COMPACT_ATOMS: atom_id res chain seq x y z
N MET A 1 4.16 26.14 -2.37
CA MET A 1 2.89 26.59 -1.74
C MET A 1 2.82 25.88 -0.40
N ALA A 2 2.51 26.56 0.70
CA ALA A 2 2.28 25.92 1.99
C ALA A 2 0.81 25.50 2.05
N TRP A 3 0.54 24.26 2.49
CA TRP A 3 -0.78 23.75 2.78
C TRP A 3 -0.96 23.73 4.30
N LEU A 4 -2.09 24.21 4.78
CA LEU A 4 -2.37 24.31 6.21
C LEU A 4 -3.61 23.47 6.54
N ASP A 5 -3.42 22.52 7.46
CA ASP A 5 -4.49 21.67 7.97
C ASP A 5 -4.65 21.87 9.48
N THR A 6 -5.86 21.65 9.97
CA THR A 6 -6.15 21.54 11.39
C THR A 6 -6.05 20.09 11.85
N MET A 7 -6.04 19.87 13.16
CA MET A 7 -6.12 18.50 13.71
C MET A 7 -7.47 17.83 13.40
N GLU A 8 -8.51 18.59 13.11
CA GLU A 8 -9.81 18.06 12.70
C GLU A 8 -9.78 17.58 11.25
N ASP A 9 -9.16 18.35 10.36
CA ASP A 9 -8.94 17.96 8.97
C ASP A 9 -8.10 16.67 8.89
N TRP A 10 -7.05 16.59 9.71
CA TRP A 10 -6.23 15.39 9.82
C TRP A 10 -7.05 14.16 10.23
N LYS A 11 -7.84 14.27 11.30
CA LYS A 11 -8.71 13.17 11.74
C LYS A 11 -9.73 12.77 10.69
N TRP A 12 -10.27 13.74 9.96
CA TRP A 12 -11.20 13.48 8.87
C TRP A 12 -10.52 12.68 7.73
N MET A 13 -9.30 13.05 7.34
CA MET A 13 -8.51 12.30 6.35
C MET A 13 -8.20 10.88 6.83
N LEU A 14 -7.86 10.69 8.09
CA LEU A 14 -7.65 9.34 8.67
C LEU A 14 -8.92 8.50 8.62
N GLY A 15 -10.09 9.09 8.87
CA GLY A 15 -11.38 8.40 8.74
C GLY A 15 -11.69 7.97 7.30
N ASN A 16 -11.27 8.75 6.30
CA ASN A 16 -11.38 8.37 4.90
C ASN A 16 -10.42 7.21 4.55
N TRP A 17 -9.20 7.26 5.07
CA TRP A 17 -8.25 6.15 4.93
C TRP A 17 -8.76 4.87 5.60
N ASP A 18 -9.41 4.96 6.75
CA ASP A 18 -9.98 3.78 7.42
C ASP A 18 -10.98 3.03 6.54
N ARG A 19 -11.78 3.76 5.74
CA ARG A 19 -12.68 3.17 4.74
C ARG A 19 -11.93 2.47 3.59
N VAL A 20 -10.82 3.05 3.13
CA VAL A 20 -9.94 2.40 2.13
C VAL A 20 -9.37 1.09 2.69
N LEU A 21 -8.90 1.12 3.94
CA LEU A 21 -8.37 -0.07 4.63
C LEU A 21 -9.43 -1.15 4.78
N GLU A 22 -10.65 -0.78 5.17
CA GLU A 22 -11.77 -1.70 5.30
C GLU A 22 -12.12 -2.34 3.96
N ALA A 23 -12.25 -1.55 2.90
CA ALA A 23 -12.53 -2.05 1.55
C ALA A 23 -11.45 -3.01 1.02
N ALA A 24 -10.19 -2.77 1.38
CA ALA A 24 -9.07 -3.65 1.04
C ALA A 24 -8.92 -4.87 1.98
N GLY A 25 -9.85 -5.07 2.92
CA GLY A 25 -9.85 -6.20 3.85
C GLY A 25 -8.79 -6.13 4.94
N VAL A 26 -8.26 -4.94 5.22
CA VAL A 26 -7.27 -4.74 6.30
C VAL A 26 -7.98 -4.74 7.66
N HIS A 27 -7.69 -5.73 8.48
CA HIS A 27 -8.29 -5.90 9.82
C HIS A 27 -7.32 -5.50 10.95
N PRO A 28 -7.81 -5.22 12.16
CA PRO A 28 -6.94 -5.03 13.33
C PRO A 28 -6.00 -6.23 13.54
N GLY A 29 -4.74 -5.95 13.86
CA GLY A 29 -3.68 -6.95 13.98
C GLY A 29 -3.01 -7.35 12.67
N ALA A 30 -3.55 -6.96 11.49
CA ALA A 30 -2.93 -7.23 10.20
C ALA A 30 -1.55 -6.57 10.07
N ARG A 31 -0.65 -7.22 9.36
CA ARG A 31 0.72 -6.75 9.14
C ARG A 31 0.81 -5.95 7.84
N CYS A 32 0.95 -4.64 7.96
CA CYS A 32 0.96 -3.69 6.85
C CYS A 32 2.38 -3.21 6.56
N PHE A 33 2.86 -3.43 5.34
CA PHE A 33 4.20 -3.05 4.90
C PHE A 33 4.10 -1.81 3.99
N PHE A 34 4.76 -0.72 4.38
CA PHE A 34 4.72 0.56 3.68
C PHE A 34 6.01 0.77 2.89
N ALA A 35 5.98 0.37 1.60
CA ALA A 35 7.14 0.38 0.71
C ALA A 35 7.31 1.70 -0.05
N PHE A 36 7.27 2.81 0.66
CA PHE A 36 7.49 4.14 0.10
C PHE A 36 8.36 5.01 1.01
N SER A 37 8.87 6.09 0.47
CA SER A 37 9.60 7.10 1.26
C SER A 37 8.59 8.03 1.92
N PHE A 38 8.69 8.17 3.23
CA PHE A 38 7.87 9.09 4.02
C PHE A 38 8.41 10.52 3.88
N GLY A 39 8.46 11.03 2.65
CA GLY A 39 8.85 12.41 2.38
C GLY A 39 7.72 13.40 2.68
N PRO A 40 7.68 14.55 2.05
CA PRO A 40 6.65 15.57 2.26
C PRO A 40 5.31 15.21 1.61
N PHE A 41 5.01 13.93 1.48
CA PHE A 41 3.79 13.42 0.86
C PHE A 41 2.78 13.02 1.95
N LEU A 42 1.82 13.88 2.19
CA LEU A 42 0.80 13.74 3.22
C LEU A 42 0.03 12.41 3.13
N GLY A 43 -0.31 11.98 1.92
CA GLY A 43 -1.08 10.77 1.67
C GLY A 43 -0.44 9.50 2.24
N PHE A 44 0.88 9.43 2.26
CA PHE A 44 1.59 8.27 2.82
C PHE A 44 1.60 8.29 4.35
N TRP A 45 1.72 9.45 4.96
CA TRP A 45 1.63 9.61 6.41
C TRP A 45 0.25 9.29 6.93
N THR A 46 -0.81 9.77 6.25
CA THR A 46 -2.19 9.50 6.65
C THR A 46 -2.55 8.03 6.49
N ALA A 47 -2.06 7.35 5.45
CA ALA A 47 -2.20 5.90 5.29
C ALA A 47 -1.60 5.12 6.46
N TYR A 48 -0.36 5.47 6.82
CA TYR A 48 0.37 4.83 7.91
C TYR A 48 -0.31 5.04 9.27
N GLU A 49 -0.70 6.28 9.54
CA GLU A 49 -1.35 6.62 10.81
C GLU A 49 -2.75 5.99 10.93
N ALA A 50 -3.55 6.00 9.86
CA ALA A 50 -4.85 5.33 9.85
C ALA A 50 -4.73 3.82 10.11
N ALA A 51 -3.78 3.14 9.48
CA ALA A 51 -3.51 1.74 9.76
C ALA A 51 -3.05 1.51 11.21
N THR A 52 -2.25 2.42 11.77
CA THR A 52 -1.83 2.37 13.18
C THR A 52 -3.03 2.53 14.11
N GLN A 53 -3.91 3.51 13.86
CA GLN A 53 -5.12 3.71 14.65
C GLN A 53 -6.09 2.55 14.54
N ARG A 54 -6.15 1.88 13.38
CA ARG A 54 -6.93 0.64 13.18
C ARG A 54 -6.37 -0.54 13.99
N GLY A 55 -5.20 -0.41 14.60
CA GLY A 55 -4.56 -1.46 15.38
C GLY A 55 -3.73 -2.44 14.55
N CYS A 56 -3.30 -2.06 13.36
CA CYS A 56 -2.41 -2.86 12.53
C CYS A 56 -0.96 -2.84 13.05
N VAL A 57 -0.19 -3.86 12.69
CA VAL A 57 1.26 -3.89 12.85
C VAL A 57 1.86 -3.20 11.62
N CYS A 58 2.23 -1.93 11.76
CA CYS A 58 2.74 -1.11 10.66
C CYS A 58 4.26 -1.21 10.55
N ILE A 59 4.76 -1.58 9.36
CA ILE A 59 6.18 -1.79 9.06
C ILE A 59 6.62 -0.73 8.05
N PRO A 60 7.26 0.37 8.49
CA PRO A 60 7.75 1.40 7.59
C PRO A 60 9.04 0.94 6.91
N ALA A 61 9.11 1.09 5.58
CA ALA A 61 10.25 0.69 4.77
C ALA A 61 10.86 1.86 3.99
N GLY A 62 10.74 3.08 4.51
CA GLY A 62 11.39 4.26 3.95
C GLY A 62 12.91 4.12 3.97
N GLY A 63 13.58 4.55 2.90
CA GLY A 63 15.03 4.49 2.80
C GLY A 63 15.65 3.11 2.55
N GLN A 64 14.86 2.04 2.56
CA GLN A 64 15.34 0.69 2.27
C GLN A 64 15.48 0.46 0.75
N SER A 65 16.45 -0.39 0.37
CA SER A 65 16.60 -0.87 -1.01
C SER A 65 15.44 -1.81 -1.39
N THR A 66 15.26 -2.07 -2.69
CA THR A 66 14.25 -3.01 -3.19
C THR A 66 14.46 -4.41 -2.62
N GLU A 67 15.69 -4.87 -2.54
CA GLU A 67 16.06 -6.14 -1.94
C GLU A 67 15.68 -6.22 -0.46
N GLN A 68 16.06 -5.20 0.33
CA GLN A 68 15.72 -5.12 1.74
C GLN A 68 14.20 -5.12 1.97
N ARG A 69 13.44 -4.43 1.11
CA ARG A 69 11.97 -4.44 1.17
C ARG A 69 11.38 -5.80 0.87
N LEU A 70 11.88 -6.52 -0.15
CA LEU A 70 11.44 -7.88 -0.46
C LEU A 70 11.68 -8.83 0.71
N HIS A 71 12.91 -8.83 1.26
CA HIS A 71 13.21 -9.61 2.46
C HIS A 71 12.37 -9.16 3.66
N GLY A 72 12.10 -7.87 3.80
CA GLY A 72 11.20 -7.33 4.82
C GLY A 72 9.77 -7.87 4.70
N ILE A 73 9.19 -7.86 3.50
CA ILE A 73 7.86 -8.41 3.22
C ILE A 73 7.78 -9.89 3.62
N LEU A 74 8.77 -10.68 3.22
CA LEU A 74 8.82 -12.12 3.51
C LEU A 74 9.04 -12.39 5.00
N ASN A 75 10.09 -11.83 5.59
CA ASN A 75 10.51 -12.10 6.97
C ASN A 75 9.49 -11.59 7.99
N GLN A 76 8.90 -10.43 7.72
CA GLN A 76 7.86 -9.85 8.56
C GLN A 76 6.48 -10.46 8.31
N LYS A 77 6.36 -11.37 7.33
CA LYS A 77 5.09 -12.00 6.95
C LYS A 77 3.99 -10.94 6.70
N ALA A 78 4.32 -9.94 5.89
CA ALA A 78 3.38 -8.88 5.57
C ALA A 78 2.12 -9.45 4.89
N GLU A 79 0.96 -8.95 5.30
CA GLU A 79 -0.34 -9.33 4.75
C GLU A 79 -0.86 -8.31 3.74
N HIS A 80 -0.49 -7.05 3.94
CA HIS A 80 -0.88 -5.96 3.07
C HIS A 80 0.33 -5.10 2.72
N LEU A 81 0.49 -4.81 1.42
CA LEU A 81 1.57 -3.99 0.89
C LEU A 81 1.00 -2.65 0.41
N PHE A 82 1.64 -1.55 0.80
CA PHE A 82 1.31 -0.20 0.35
C PHE A 82 2.46 0.35 -0.49
N CYS A 83 2.19 0.67 -1.75
CA CYS A 83 3.20 1.21 -2.67
C CYS A 83 2.54 1.91 -3.87
N THR A 84 3.35 2.37 -4.82
CA THR A 84 2.84 2.83 -6.12
C THR A 84 2.68 1.66 -7.09
N PRO A 85 1.82 1.77 -8.13
CA PRO A 85 1.65 0.70 -9.13
C PRO A 85 2.96 0.29 -9.81
N THR A 86 3.76 1.27 -10.22
CA THR A 86 5.07 0.98 -10.88
C THR A 86 6.04 0.30 -9.93
N TYR A 87 6.00 0.66 -8.64
CA TYR A 87 6.86 0.02 -7.65
C TYR A 87 6.41 -1.40 -7.32
N ALA A 88 5.10 -1.69 -7.30
CA ALA A 88 4.59 -3.04 -7.14
C ALA A 88 5.12 -3.98 -8.24
N MET A 89 5.12 -3.52 -9.50
CA MET A 89 5.73 -4.26 -10.62
C MET A 89 7.25 -4.38 -10.48
N ARG A 90 7.94 -3.31 -10.03
CA ARG A 90 9.40 -3.34 -9.85
C ARG A 90 9.83 -4.37 -8.80
N LEU A 91 9.07 -4.54 -7.72
CA LEU A 91 9.36 -5.54 -6.69
C LEU A 91 9.41 -6.95 -7.27
N THR A 92 8.40 -7.34 -8.06
CA THR A 92 8.34 -8.69 -8.65
C THR A 92 9.39 -8.90 -9.74
N SER A 93 9.62 -7.90 -10.60
CA SER A 93 10.70 -7.98 -11.60
C SER A 93 12.08 -8.11 -10.95
N TYR A 94 12.32 -7.36 -9.85
CA TYR A 94 13.60 -7.46 -9.13
C TYR A 94 13.75 -8.83 -8.46
N ALA A 95 12.69 -9.37 -7.89
CA ALA A 95 12.73 -10.70 -7.30
C ALA A 95 13.13 -11.77 -8.33
N GLU A 96 12.55 -11.70 -9.53
CA GLU A 96 12.89 -12.57 -10.65
C GLU A 96 14.35 -12.41 -11.08
N GLU A 97 14.81 -11.16 -11.29
CA GLU A 97 16.19 -10.82 -11.67
C GLU A 97 17.23 -11.32 -10.64
N ALA A 98 16.90 -11.21 -9.34
CA ALA A 98 17.78 -11.56 -8.23
C ALA A 98 17.62 -13.01 -7.75
N GLY A 99 16.70 -13.78 -8.31
CA GLY A 99 16.42 -15.15 -7.88
C GLY A 99 15.81 -15.25 -6.48
N ILE A 100 15.08 -14.24 -6.03
CA ILE A 100 14.40 -14.24 -4.73
C ILE A 100 13.06 -14.98 -4.87
N ASP A 101 12.92 -16.08 -4.12
CA ASP A 101 11.68 -16.85 -4.09
C ASP A 101 10.59 -16.12 -3.29
N LEU A 102 9.51 -15.76 -3.97
CA LEU A 102 8.35 -15.12 -3.38
C LEU A 102 7.27 -16.11 -2.90
N SER A 103 7.40 -17.42 -3.13
CA SER A 103 6.35 -18.41 -2.82
C SER A 103 5.96 -18.46 -1.34
N GLY A 104 6.85 -18.00 -0.45
CA GLY A 104 6.63 -17.95 1.00
C GLY A 104 5.88 -16.71 1.50
N HIS A 105 5.54 -15.75 0.64
CA HIS A 105 4.86 -14.52 1.06
C HIS A 105 3.49 -14.80 1.70
N LYS A 106 2.99 -13.83 2.47
CA LYS A 106 1.68 -13.87 3.12
C LYS A 106 0.75 -12.75 2.66
N LEU A 107 1.10 -12.07 1.56
CA LEU A 107 0.30 -10.98 1.03
C LEU A 107 -1.09 -11.47 0.62
N LYS A 108 -2.09 -10.73 1.06
CA LYS A 108 -3.49 -10.87 0.72
C LYS A 108 -3.92 -9.77 -0.25
N SER A 109 -3.41 -8.55 -0.03
CA SER A 109 -3.69 -7.42 -0.91
C SER A 109 -2.50 -6.48 -1.06
N ILE A 110 -2.51 -5.74 -2.17
CA ILE A 110 -1.60 -4.65 -2.47
C ILE A 110 -2.46 -3.41 -2.71
N ILE A 111 -2.30 -2.41 -1.88
CA ILE A 111 -3.00 -1.13 -1.99
C ILE A 111 -2.07 -0.18 -2.72
N VAL A 112 -2.48 0.26 -3.90
CA VAL A 112 -1.68 1.12 -4.77
C VAL A 112 -2.28 2.52 -4.89
N ALA A 113 -1.40 3.51 -4.93
CA ALA A 113 -1.76 4.92 -5.09
C ALA A 113 -0.58 5.78 -5.56
N GLY A 114 -0.86 7.06 -5.81
CA GLY A 114 0.16 8.08 -6.11
C GLY A 114 0.58 8.16 -7.56
N GLU A 115 0.17 7.23 -8.40
CA GLU A 115 0.42 7.18 -9.84
C GLU A 115 -0.81 6.63 -10.56
N THR A 116 -0.94 6.94 -11.84
CA THR A 116 -1.96 6.32 -12.70
C THR A 116 -1.58 4.87 -13.00
N GLY A 117 -2.59 4.02 -13.22
CA GLY A 117 -2.39 2.65 -13.71
C GLY A 117 -2.91 1.56 -12.80
N GLY A 118 -3.11 1.80 -11.52
CA GLY A 118 -3.62 0.79 -10.58
C GLY A 118 -5.00 0.24 -10.95
N SER A 119 -5.84 1.03 -11.59
CA SER A 119 -7.17 0.63 -12.09
C SER A 119 -7.15 -0.06 -13.46
N LEU A 120 -6.03 -0.05 -14.18
CA LEU A 120 -5.92 -0.73 -15.47
C LEU A 120 -5.82 -2.24 -15.28
N VAL A 121 -6.68 -2.99 -15.94
CA VAL A 121 -6.77 -4.45 -15.82
C VAL A 121 -5.43 -5.14 -16.11
N GLU A 122 -4.71 -4.68 -17.13
CA GLU A 122 -3.41 -5.24 -17.52
C GLU A 122 -2.34 -5.02 -16.44
N VAL A 123 -2.30 -3.83 -15.85
CA VAL A 123 -1.35 -3.49 -14.77
C VAL A 123 -1.66 -4.33 -13.53
N ARG A 124 -2.92 -4.40 -13.18
CA ARG A 124 -3.43 -5.16 -12.03
C ARG A 124 -3.09 -6.65 -12.16
N ASN A 125 -3.40 -7.23 -13.33
CA ASN A 125 -3.09 -8.63 -13.63
C ASN A 125 -1.58 -8.90 -13.56
N ARG A 126 -0.76 -7.98 -14.08
CA ARG A 126 0.70 -8.11 -14.01
C ARG A 126 1.21 -8.05 -12.57
N ILE A 127 0.71 -7.14 -11.75
CA ILE A 127 1.08 -7.06 -10.33
C ILE A 127 0.67 -8.36 -9.62
N SER A 128 -0.59 -8.79 -9.76
CA SER A 128 -1.11 -10.00 -9.10
C SER A 128 -0.34 -11.26 -9.54
N ALA A 129 -0.08 -11.40 -10.84
CA ALA A 129 0.66 -12.56 -11.37
C ALA A 129 2.09 -12.66 -10.82
N GLY A 130 2.77 -11.53 -10.62
CA GLY A 130 4.12 -11.49 -10.09
C GLY A 130 4.23 -11.98 -8.64
N TRP A 131 3.18 -11.83 -7.84
CA TRP A 131 3.11 -12.34 -6.47
C TRP A 131 2.45 -13.71 -6.37
N GLY A 132 1.82 -14.17 -7.43
CA GLY A 132 1.06 -15.42 -7.46
C GLY A 132 -0.44 -15.21 -7.27
N ASN A 133 -1.21 -16.23 -7.62
CA ASN A 133 -2.66 -16.19 -7.63
C ASN A 133 -3.23 -15.95 -6.23
N GLY A 134 -4.19 -15.03 -6.13
CA GLY A 134 -4.93 -14.74 -4.92
C GLY A 134 -4.55 -13.43 -4.22
N VAL A 135 -3.53 -12.71 -4.68
CA VAL A 135 -3.21 -11.37 -4.16
C VAL A 135 -4.12 -10.34 -4.86
N ALA A 136 -5.01 -9.72 -4.11
CA ALA A 136 -5.87 -8.66 -4.61
C ALA A 136 -5.09 -7.35 -4.79
N VAL A 137 -5.37 -6.60 -5.86
CA VAL A 137 -4.81 -5.26 -6.05
C VAL A 137 -5.94 -4.25 -5.94
N HIS A 138 -5.80 -3.31 -5.00
CA HIS A 138 -6.76 -2.24 -4.76
C HIS A 138 -6.14 -0.91 -5.15
N ASP A 139 -6.77 -0.22 -6.09
CA ASP A 139 -6.39 1.14 -6.46
C ASP A 139 -7.19 2.15 -5.64
N HIS A 140 -6.55 3.24 -5.29
CA HIS A 140 -7.24 4.38 -4.73
C HIS A 140 -6.66 5.68 -5.26
N TYR A 141 -7.52 6.68 -5.41
CA TYR A 141 -7.16 8.02 -5.80
C TYR A 141 -7.31 8.96 -4.61
N GLY A 142 -6.29 9.76 -4.39
CA GLY A 142 -6.28 10.78 -3.35
C GLY A 142 -5.48 12.01 -3.77
N MET A 143 -5.67 13.09 -3.04
CA MET A 143 -4.94 14.34 -3.21
C MET A 143 -4.60 14.94 -1.84
N THR A 144 -3.60 15.81 -1.80
CA THR A 144 -3.11 16.42 -0.55
C THR A 144 -4.22 17.20 0.19
N GLU A 145 -5.11 17.83 -0.58
CA GLU A 145 -6.14 18.73 -0.05
C GLU A 145 -7.26 18.03 0.72
N VAL A 146 -7.54 16.76 0.40
CA VAL A 146 -8.70 16.04 0.94
C VAL A 146 -8.42 14.57 1.29
N GLY A 147 -7.19 14.11 1.14
CA GLY A 147 -6.86 12.70 1.35
C GLY A 147 -7.50 11.78 0.30
N PRO A 148 -7.94 10.57 0.66
CA PRO A 148 -8.63 9.66 -0.25
C PRO A 148 -9.93 10.23 -0.80
N VAL A 149 -10.08 10.23 -2.13
CA VAL A 149 -11.25 10.73 -2.86
C VAL A 149 -12.10 9.59 -3.41
N ALA A 150 -11.46 8.58 -3.97
CA ALA A 150 -12.13 7.41 -4.52
C ALA A 150 -11.28 6.15 -4.25
N TYR A 151 -11.95 5.05 -4.01
CA TYR A 151 -11.32 3.74 -3.78
C TYR A 151 -12.24 2.63 -4.28
N GLU A 152 -11.66 1.47 -4.52
CA GLU A 152 -12.39 0.33 -5.01
C GLU A 152 -13.16 -0.37 -3.88
N MET A 153 -14.41 -0.70 -4.19
CA MET A 153 -15.24 -1.52 -3.33
C MET A 153 -14.98 -3.01 -3.59
N PRO A 154 -15.14 -3.89 -2.59
CA PRO A 154 -15.05 -5.33 -2.80
C PRO A 154 -16.00 -5.79 -3.91
N GLY A 155 -15.47 -6.50 -4.92
CA GLY A 155 -16.25 -7.03 -6.03
C GLY A 155 -16.53 -6.03 -7.17
N GLY A 156 -15.89 -4.86 -7.17
CA GLY A 156 -15.91 -3.89 -8.28
C GLY A 156 -14.94 -4.24 -9.40
#